data_045871510f4abc29af59c5ca5500d299
#
_entry.id   045871510f4abc29af59c5ca5500d299
#
_cell.length_a   1.000
_cell.length_b   1.000
_cell.length_c   1.000
_cell.angle_alpha   90.00
_cell.angle_beta   90.00
_cell.angle_gamma   90.00
#
_symmetry.space_group_name_H-M   'P 1'
#
loop_
_entity.id
_entity.type
_entity.pdbx_description
1 polymer ?
#
loop_
_entity_poly.entity_id
_entity_poly.type
_entity_poly.pdbx_seq_one_letter_code
_entity_poly.pdbx_strand_id
1 'polypeptide(L)'
;IGSIAELRQKGKMEDGSMVTENIELHRPYADNISLECECGGKMKRTPEVIDCWFDSGAMPFAQWHYPFENKEIFESELFPADFISEGIDQTRGWFYSLLAISTMLIGKSPYKNVLVNDLILDKKGQKMSKSKGNSVNPMELMEKYGADANRWYLLAVSPPWIPTKFDE
;
A
#
# COMPACT_ATOMS: atom_id res chain seq x y z
N ILE A 1 5.70 17.83 11.04
CA ILE A 1 6.33 16.92 12.03
C ILE A 1 6.88 15.72 11.30
N GLY A 2 8.20 15.54 11.34
CA GLY A 2 8.88 14.46 10.64
C GLY A 2 9.36 13.31 11.55
N SER A 3 9.21 13.43 12.86
CA SER A 3 9.61 12.39 13.80
C SER A 3 8.85 12.45 15.13
N ILE A 4 8.84 11.35 15.86
CA ILE A 4 8.27 11.29 17.23
C ILE A 4 9.04 12.23 18.16
N ALA A 5 10.35 12.37 18.00
CA ALA A 5 11.17 13.27 18.78
C ALA A 5 10.74 14.74 18.57
N GLU A 6 10.48 15.14 17.34
CA GLU A 6 9.95 16.48 17.04
C GLU A 6 8.54 16.66 17.58
N LEU A 7 7.67 15.64 17.46
CA LEU A 7 6.32 15.68 18.01
C LEU A 7 6.33 15.87 19.53
N ARG A 8 7.20 15.18 20.24
CA ARG A 8 7.39 15.33 21.69
C ARG A 8 7.85 16.74 22.09
N GLN A 9 8.72 17.31 21.27
CA GLN A 9 9.26 18.65 21.54
C GLN A 9 8.23 19.76 21.32
N LYS A 10 7.39 19.62 20.29
CA LYS A 10 6.46 20.65 19.84
C LYS A 10 5.01 20.41 20.25
N GLY A 11 4.63 19.16 20.50
CA GLY A 11 3.27 18.74 20.78
C GLY A 11 2.88 18.85 22.24
N LYS A 12 1.62 19.17 22.48
CA LYS A 12 0.98 19.15 23.80
C LYS A 12 -0.31 18.35 23.73
N MET A 13 -0.55 17.53 24.75
CA MET A 13 -1.82 16.82 24.92
C MET A 13 -2.94 17.81 25.26
N GLU A 14 -4.20 17.40 25.13
CA GLU A 14 -5.36 18.24 25.49
C GLU A 14 -5.36 18.68 26.95
N ASP A 15 -4.85 17.84 27.85
CA ASP A 15 -4.68 18.15 29.28
C ASP A 15 -3.48 19.06 29.58
N GLY A 16 -2.74 19.49 28.56
CA GLY A 16 -1.54 20.33 28.67
C GLY A 16 -0.25 19.56 28.96
N SER A 17 -0.30 18.25 29.13
CA SER A 17 0.90 17.43 29.34
C SER A 17 1.73 17.29 28.05
N MET A 18 3.00 16.91 28.21
CA MET A 18 3.88 16.66 27.06
C MET A 18 3.57 15.31 26.41
N VAL A 19 3.78 15.24 25.11
CA VAL A 19 3.65 13.98 24.35
C VAL A 19 4.71 13.00 24.82
N THR A 20 4.32 11.77 25.15
CA THR A 20 5.21 10.70 25.62
C THR A 20 5.93 9.99 24.49
N GLU A 21 6.98 9.24 24.81
CA GLU A 21 7.78 8.47 23.84
C GLU A 21 6.97 7.34 23.16
N ASN A 22 6.04 6.75 23.91
CA ASN A 22 5.21 5.63 23.46
C ASN A 22 3.84 6.10 22.97
N ILE A 23 3.74 7.33 22.40
CA ILE A 23 2.49 7.84 21.88
C ILE A 23 1.98 6.98 20.73
N GLU A 24 0.74 6.56 20.80
CA GLU A 24 0.04 5.90 19.70
C GLU A 24 -0.35 6.95 18.65
N LEU A 25 0.14 6.80 17.41
CA LEU A 25 -0.08 7.76 16.34
C LEU A 25 -1.41 7.58 15.59
N HIS A 26 -2.15 6.49 15.88
CA HIS A 26 -3.46 6.27 15.30
C HIS A 26 -4.57 7.05 16.01
N ARG A 27 -5.72 7.14 15.36
CA ARG A 27 -6.94 7.67 15.99
C ARG A 27 -7.44 6.70 17.07
N PRO A 28 -8.00 7.22 18.17
CA PRO A 28 -8.25 8.64 18.50
C PRO A 28 -7.07 9.33 19.21
N TYR A 29 -5.98 8.63 19.49
CA TYR A 29 -4.90 9.11 20.36
C TYR A 29 -4.18 10.32 19.79
N ALA A 30 -3.85 10.30 18.50
CA ALA A 30 -3.20 11.42 17.81
C ALA A 30 -4.10 12.67 17.71
N ASP A 31 -5.42 12.52 17.81
CA ASP A 31 -6.37 13.63 17.75
C ASP A 31 -6.30 14.56 18.98
N ASN A 32 -5.77 14.03 20.11
CA ASN A 32 -5.62 14.76 21.36
C ASN A 32 -4.33 15.60 21.41
N ILE A 33 -3.54 15.60 20.34
CA ILE A 33 -2.30 16.37 20.27
C ILE A 33 -2.56 17.70 19.56
N SER A 34 -2.07 18.77 20.14
CA SER A 34 -2.06 20.11 19.52
C SER A 34 -0.63 20.62 19.37
N LEU A 35 -0.40 21.39 18.32
CA LEU A 35 0.85 22.09 18.05
C LEU A 35 0.60 23.59 18.12
N GLU A 36 1.62 24.36 18.46
CA GLU A 36 1.54 25.80 18.45
C GLU A 36 1.91 26.31 17.04
N CYS A 37 1.07 27.18 16.49
CA CYS A 37 1.35 27.85 15.21
C CYS A 37 2.19 29.09 15.47
N GLU A 38 3.03 29.46 14.50
CA GLU A 38 3.81 30.72 14.54
C GLU A 38 2.92 31.95 14.73
N CYS A 39 1.66 31.90 14.33
CA CYS A 39 0.68 32.97 14.55
C CYS A 39 0.08 33.00 15.96
N GLY A 40 0.50 32.14 16.88
CA GLY A 40 -0.03 31.98 18.24
C GLY A 40 -1.32 31.15 18.33
N GLY A 41 -1.84 30.66 17.22
CA GLY A 41 -2.99 29.74 17.18
C GLY A 41 -2.58 28.31 17.48
N LYS A 42 -3.59 27.44 17.73
CA LYS A 42 -3.39 26.00 17.91
C LYS A 42 -3.68 25.26 16.61
N MET A 43 -2.75 24.40 16.20
CA MET A 43 -2.94 23.45 15.11
C MET A 43 -3.35 22.10 15.68
N LYS A 44 -4.35 21.46 15.09
CA LYS A 44 -4.77 20.08 15.38
C LYS A 44 -4.61 19.24 14.12
N ARG A 45 -4.52 17.93 14.29
CA ARG A 45 -4.54 16.99 13.17
C ARG A 45 -5.83 17.19 12.35
N THR A 46 -5.70 17.22 11.05
CA THR A 46 -6.85 17.21 10.14
C THR A 46 -7.69 15.95 10.37
N PRO A 47 -9.02 16.06 10.59
CA PRO A 47 -9.87 14.90 10.93
C PRO A 47 -10.01 13.91 9.78
N GLU A 48 -9.88 14.36 8.55
CA GLU A 48 -9.90 13.53 7.36
C GLU A 48 -8.69 12.60 7.32
N VAL A 49 -8.91 11.40 6.80
CA VAL A 49 -7.85 10.43 6.55
C VAL A 49 -7.42 10.56 5.08
N ILE A 50 -6.12 10.55 4.83
CA ILE A 50 -5.60 10.48 3.46
C ILE A 50 -6.11 9.20 2.81
N ASP A 51 -6.37 9.27 1.52
CA ASP A 51 -6.77 8.12 0.70
C ASP A 51 -5.75 6.97 0.82
N CYS A 52 -6.23 5.75 1.02
CA CYS A 52 -5.37 4.58 1.18
C CYS A 52 -4.48 4.30 -0.05
N TRP A 53 -4.90 4.75 -1.23
CA TRP A 53 -4.09 4.65 -2.44
C TRP A 53 -2.93 5.63 -2.46
N PHE A 54 -3.08 6.78 -1.77
CA PHE A 54 -1.94 7.67 -1.55
C PHE A 54 -0.90 7.01 -0.64
N ASP A 55 -1.32 6.41 0.47
CA ASP A 55 -0.42 5.73 1.40
C ASP A 55 0.33 4.59 0.70
N SER A 56 -0.39 3.72 -0.01
CA SER A 56 0.21 2.61 -0.74
C SER A 56 1.11 3.08 -1.89
N GLY A 57 0.74 4.15 -2.57
CA GLY A 57 1.53 4.75 -3.64
C GLY A 57 2.76 5.51 -3.16
N ALA A 58 2.76 5.96 -1.91
CA ALA A 58 3.90 6.60 -1.26
C ALA A 58 4.94 5.60 -0.73
N MET A 59 4.65 4.29 -0.73
CA MET A 59 5.51 3.25 -0.16
C MET A 59 6.97 3.31 -0.64
N PRO A 60 7.29 3.52 -1.93
CA PRO A 60 8.69 3.60 -2.38
C PRO A 60 9.52 4.66 -1.67
N PHE A 61 8.87 5.69 -1.14
CA PHE A 61 9.49 6.78 -0.40
C PHE A 61 9.37 6.60 1.11
N ALA A 62 8.18 6.25 1.58
CA ALA A 62 7.87 6.14 2.99
C ALA A 62 8.70 5.05 3.70
N GLN A 63 8.96 3.92 3.04
CA GLN A 63 9.79 2.84 3.60
C GLN A 63 11.21 3.26 3.93
N TRP A 64 11.73 4.30 3.27
CA TRP A 64 13.06 4.85 3.48
C TRP A 64 13.07 6.12 4.32
N HIS A 65 11.91 6.54 4.84
CA HIS A 65 11.72 7.78 5.58
C HIS A 65 12.16 9.02 4.78
N TYR A 66 12.00 8.97 3.45
CA TYR A 66 12.26 10.11 2.58
C TYR A 66 11.24 11.25 2.83
N PRO A 67 11.60 12.54 2.82
CA PRO A 67 12.92 13.09 2.46
C PRO A 67 13.86 13.32 3.66
N PHE A 68 13.55 12.80 4.84
CA PHE A 68 14.32 13.07 6.06
C PHE A 68 15.58 12.23 6.14
N GLU A 69 15.54 11.00 5.63
CA GLU A 69 16.64 10.03 5.62
C GLU A 69 16.77 9.37 4.24
N ASN A 70 17.88 8.67 3.99
CA ASN A 70 18.11 7.75 2.86
C ASN A 70 17.84 8.36 1.46
N LYS A 71 18.11 9.64 1.25
CA LYS A 71 17.88 10.32 -0.04
C LYS A 71 18.67 9.71 -1.20
N GLU A 72 19.85 9.16 -0.90
CA GLU A 72 20.76 8.53 -1.85
C GLU A 72 20.19 7.28 -2.52
N ILE A 73 19.19 6.65 -1.94
CA ILE A 73 18.53 5.45 -2.51
C ILE A 73 17.96 5.76 -3.90
N PHE A 74 17.42 6.96 -4.10
CA PHE A 74 16.78 7.35 -5.36
C PHE A 74 17.76 7.65 -6.50
N GLU A 75 19.05 7.67 -6.20
CA GLU A 75 20.15 7.77 -7.15
C GLU A 75 20.94 6.46 -7.27
N SER A 76 20.56 5.43 -6.51
CA SER A 76 21.19 4.13 -6.48
C SER A 76 20.49 3.09 -7.37
N GLU A 77 21.07 1.89 -7.48
CA GLU A 77 20.46 0.76 -8.19
C GLU A 77 19.23 0.17 -7.47
N LEU A 78 18.99 0.54 -6.21
CA LEU A 78 17.82 0.11 -5.44
C LEU A 78 16.52 0.79 -5.89
N PHE A 79 16.63 1.88 -6.66
CA PHE A 79 15.49 2.57 -7.23
C PHE A 79 15.73 2.85 -8.73
N PRO A 80 14.74 2.65 -9.59
CA PRO A 80 13.40 2.08 -9.35
C PRO A 80 13.41 0.55 -9.12
N ALA A 81 12.34 0.00 -8.58
CA ALA A 81 12.17 -1.44 -8.44
C ALA A 81 12.27 -2.14 -9.79
N ASP A 82 12.86 -3.34 -9.84
CA ASP A 82 13.02 -4.07 -11.10
C ASP A 82 11.68 -4.47 -11.70
N PHE A 83 10.73 -4.91 -10.88
CA PHE A 83 9.35 -5.15 -11.29
C PHE A 83 8.37 -5.03 -10.12
N ILE A 84 7.10 -4.82 -10.47
CA ILE A 84 5.95 -4.97 -9.57
C ILE A 84 4.97 -5.97 -10.20
N SER A 85 4.19 -6.68 -9.37
CA SER A 85 3.22 -7.66 -9.86
C SER A 85 1.97 -7.65 -9.01
N GLU A 86 0.83 -7.38 -9.65
CA GLU A 86 -0.50 -7.40 -9.07
C GLU A 86 -1.57 -7.66 -10.14
N GLY A 87 -2.83 -7.67 -9.73
CA GLY A 87 -3.97 -7.88 -10.63
C GLY A 87 -4.20 -6.73 -11.60
N ILE A 88 -4.89 -7.02 -12.70
CA ILE A 88 -5.21 -6.04 -13.77
C ILE A 88 -6.03 -4.85 -13.27
N ASP A 89 -6.81 -5.00 -12.20
CA ASP A 89 -7.57 -3.93 -11.56
C ASP A 89 -6.66 -2.82 -11.02
N GLN A 90 -5.40 -3.12 -10.70
CA GLN A 90 -4.43 -2.17 -10.17
C GLN A 90 -3.92 -1.16 -11.21
N THR A 91 -4.29 -1.28 -12.46
CA THR A 91 -4.12 -0.22 -13.47
C THR A 91 -4.88 1.06 -13.10
N ARG A 92 -5.92 0.95 -12.27
CA ARG A 92 -6.70 2.06 -11.69
C ARG A 92 -6.60 2.12 -10.17
N GLY A 93 -5.54 1.58 -9.60
CA GLY A 93 -5.26 1.54 -8.18
C GLY A 93 -3.77 1.74 -7.92
N TRP A 94 -3.12 0.73 -7.41
CA TRP A 94 -1.74 0.81 -6.94
C TRP A 94 -0.71 1.17 -8.03
N PHE A 95 -0.80 0.59 -9.23
CA PHE A 95 0.12 0.94 -10.32
C PHE A 95 0.06 2.41 -10.67
N TYR A 96 -1.16 2.96 -10.72
CA TYR A 96 -1.38 4.37 -11.01
C TYR A 96 -0.87 5.27 -9.88
N SER A 97 -1.21 4.98 -8.62
CA SER A 97 -0.81 5.81 -7.49
C SER A 97 0.71 5.82 -7.28
N LEU A 98 1.38 4.67 -7.44
CA LEU A 98 2.85 4.58 -7.45
C LEU A 98 3.46 5.51 -8.51
N LEU A 99 2.98 5.41 -9.75
CA LEU A 99 3.51 6.19 -10.86
C LEU A 99 3.26 7.69 -10.69
N ALA A 100 2.04 8.05 -10.29
CA ALA A 100 1.65 9.45 -10.10
C ALA A 100 2.48 10.12 -9.01
N ILE A 101 2.59 9.51 -7.83
CA ILE A 101 3.35 10.06 -6.70
C ILE A 101 4.82 10.17 -7.03
N SER A 102 5.43 9.12 -7.59
CA SER A 102 6.84 9.14 -7.95
C SER A 102 7.16 10.18 -9.03
N THR A 103 6.30 10.29 -10.03
CA THR A 103 6.49 11.29 -11.09
C THR A 103 6.38 12.72 -10.53
N MET A 104 5.44 12.97 -9.62
CA MET A 104 5.29 14.29 -9.00
C MET A 104 6.48 14.64 -8.09
N LEU A 105 7.03 13.67 -7.36
CA LEU A 105 8.10 13.92 -6.40
C LEU A 105 9.47 14.03 -7.05
N ILE A 106 9.81 13.15 -7.97
CA ILE A 106 11.18 13.02 -8.51
C ILE A 106 11.24 12.90 -10.04
N GLY A 107 10.12 12.98 -10.75
CA GLY A 107 10.10 12.93 -12.22
C GLY A 107 10.43 11.57 -12.83
N LYS A 108 10.43 10.48 -12.04
CA LYS A 108 10.82 9.13 -12.48
C LYS A 108 9.74 8.11 -12.13
N SER A 109 9.67 7.02 -12.92
CA SER A 109 8.86 5.85 -12.58
C SER A 109 9.46 5.11 -11.37
N PRO A 110 8.65 4.61 -10.43
CA PRO A 110 9.14 3.83 -9.29
C PRO A 110 9.41 2.36 -9.62
N TYR A 111 9.13 1.92 -10.83
CA TYR A 111 9.36 0.55 -11.31
C TYR A 111 9.80 0.54 -12.78
N LYS A 112 10.57 -0.48 -13.16
CA LYS A 112 11.02 -0.71 -14.54
C LYS A 112 10.01 -1.52 -15.34
N ASN A 113 9.41 -2.54 -14.70
CA ASN A 113 8.49 -3.49 -15.32
C ASN A 113 7.24 -3.69 -14.47
N VAL A 114 6.11 -3.99 -15.13
CA VAL A 114 4.85 -4.36 -14.48
C VAL A 114 4.43 -5.72 -15.00
N LEU A 115 4.33 -6.71 -14.11
CA LEU A 115 3.72 -7.98 -14.39
C LEU A 115 2.26 -7.93 -13.95
N VAL A 116 1.37 -7.88 -14.92
CA VAL A 116 -0.08 -7.77 -14.67
C VAL A 116 -0.69 -9.16 -14.64
N ASN A 117 -1.21 -9.58 -13.49
CA ASN A 117 -1.95 -10.83 -13.36
C ASN A 117 -3.39 -10.63 -13.82
N ASP A 118 -3.85 -11.51 -14.71
CA ASP A 118 -5.24 -11.48 -15.16
C ASP A 118 -6.16 -12.29 -14.25
N LEU A 119 -7.44 -12.31 -14.58
CA LEU A 119 -8.48 -12.92 -13.76
C LEU A 119 -8.46 -14.44 -13.82
N ILE A 120 -8.79 -15.07 -12.68
CA ILE A 120 -9.20 -16.47 -12.64
C ILE A 120 -10.71 -16.50 -12.83
N LEU A 121 -11.13 -17.21 -13.86
CA LEU A 121 -12.52 -17.34 -14.28
C LEU A 121 -13.05 -18.71 -13.87
N ASP A 122 -14.36 -18.86 -13.80
CA ASP A 122 -14.98 -20.17 -13.61
C ASP A 122 -14.81 -21.05 -14.87
N LYS A 123 -15.19 -22.30 -14.79
CA LYS A 123 -15.13 -23.26 -15.91
C LYS A 123 -15.83 -22.80 -17.19
N LYS A 124 -16.84 -21.95 -17.06
CA LYS A 124 -17.57 -21.35 -18.19
C LYS A 124 -16.91 -20.08 -18.74
N GLY A 125 -15.79 -19.64 -18.13
CA GLY A 125 -15.10 -18.41 -18.50
C GLY A 125 -15.77 -17.14 -17.98
N GLN A 126 -16.57 -17.24 -16.92
CA GLN A 126 -17.21 -16.09 -16.31
C GLN A 126 -16.42 -15.63 -15.08
N LYS A 127 -16.41 -14.33 -14.84
CA LYS A 127 -15.80 -13.75 -13.64
C LYS A 127 -16.46 -14.35 -12.38
N MET A 128 -15.64 -14.90 -11.50
CA MET A 128 -16.07 -15.41 -10.21
C MET A 128 -16.56 -14.28 -9.30
N SER A 129 -17.67 -14.52 -8.61
CA SER A 129 -18.14 -13.63 -7.54
C SER A 129 -18.92 -14.40 -6.50
N LYS A 130 -18.84 -13.98 -5.24
CA LYS A 130 -19.62 -14.57 -4.13
C LYS A 130 -21.12 -14.46 -4.37
N SER A 131 -21.58 -13.34 -4.94
CA SER A 131 -22.99 -13.11 -5.24
C SER A 131 -23.57 -14.03 -6.31
N LYS A 132 -22.75 -14.55 -7.21
CA LYS A 132 -23.16 -15.52 -8.26
C LYS A 132 -23.00 -16.97 -7.82
N GLY A 133 -22.38 -17.23 -6.67
CA GLY A 133 -22.14 -18.59 -6.18
C GLY A 133 -21.18 -19.42 -7.03
N ASN A 134 -20.39 -18.79 -7.91
CA ASN A 134 -19.42 -19.44 -8.77
C ASN A 134 -17.96 -19.20 -8.33
N SER A 135 -17.77 -18.73 -7.10
CA SER A 135 -16.42 -18.54 -6.54
C SER A 135 -15.95 -19.81 -5.84
N VAL A 136 -14.69 -20.14 -6.02
CA VAL A 136 -14.03 -21.24 -5.32
C VAL A 136 -13.36 -20.70 -4.06
N ASN A 137 -13.48 -21.45 -2.95
CA ASN A 137 -12.81 -21.09 -1.71
C ASN A 137 -11.35 -21.59 -1.75
N PRO A 138 -10.35 -20.70 -1.79
CA PRO A 138 -8.97 -21.12 -1.88
C PRO A 138 -8.49 -21.91 -0.65
N MET A 139 -9.08 -21.69 0.52
CA MET A 139 -8.70 -22.42 1.73
C MET A 139 -9.09 -23.88 1.64
N GLU A 140 -10.31 -24.19 1.17
CA GLU A 140 -10.77 -25.56 0.94
C GLU A 140 -9.92 -26.30 -0.08
N LEU A 141 -9.50 -25.62 -1.16
CA LEU A 141 -8.58 -26.17 -2.13
C LEU A 141 -7.20 -26.47 -1.52
N MET A 142 -6.69 -25.56 -0.68
CA MET A 142 -5.41 -25.77 -0.02
C MET A 142 -5.44 -26.91 0.99
N GLU A 143 -6.55 -27.08 1.70
CA GLU A 143 -6.75 -28.22 2.60
C GLU A 143 -6.84 -29.56 1.84
N LYS A 144 -7.48 -29.56 0.68
CA LYS A 144 -7.70 -30.78 -0.12
C LYS A 144 -6.45 -31.19 -0.92
N TYR A 145 -5.76 -30.26 -1.55
CA TYR A 145 -4.69 -30.54 -2.51
C TYR A 145 -3.30 -30.05 -2.05
N GLY A 146 -3.23 -29.27 -0.99
CA GLY A 146 -2.02 -28.60 -0.54
C GLY A 146 -1.76 -27.27 -1.24
N ALA A 147 -1.11 -26.35 -0.56
CA ALA A 147 -0.83 -25.01 -1.10
C ALA A 147 0.10 -25.05 -2.32
N ASP A 148 1.11 -25.92 -2.31
CA ASP A 148 2.10 -26.01 -3.39
C ASP A 148 1.48 -26.54 -4.68
N ALA A 149 0.58 -27.50 -4.62
CA ALA A 149 -0.13 -28.01 -5.80
C ALA A 149 -1.00 -26.91 -6.44
N ASN A 150 -1.72 -26.14 -5.62
CA ASN A 150 -2.52 -25.02 -6.12
C ASN A 150 -1.65 -23.92 -6.76
N ARG A 151 -0.53 -23.56 -6.14
CA ARG A 151 0.42 -22.57 -6.67
C ARG A 151 1.02 -23.06 -7.99
N TRP A 152 1.45 -24.30 -8.03
CA TRP A 152 2.00 -24.92 -9.24
C TRP A 152 1.00 -24.92 -10.38
N TYR A 153 -0.24 -25.32 -10.12
CA TYR A 153 -1.29 -25.30 -11.12
C TYR A 153 -1.47 -23.91 -11.73
N LEU A 154 -1.63 -22.88 -10.90
CA LEU A 154 -1.86 -21.50 -11.37
C LEU A 154 -0.69 -20.95 -12.20
N LEU A 155 0.54 -21.38 -11.92
CA LEU A 155 1.72 -20.95 -12.68
C LEU A 155 1.94 -21.76 -13.94
N ALA A 156 1.50 -23.03 -13.98
CA ALA A 156 1.77 -23.95 -15.06
C ALA A 156 0.68 -23.99 -16.14
N VAL A 157 -0.56 -23.68 -15.78
CA VAL A 157 -1.72 -23.86 -16.67
C VAL A 157 -1.81 -22.79 -17.76
N SER A 158 -1.39 -21.56 -17.46
CA SER A 158 -1.34 -20.46 -18.42
C SER A 158 -0.39 -19.36 -17.95
N PRO A 159 0.12 -18.52 -18.86
CA PRO A 159 0.83 -17.31 -18.46
C PRO A 159 -0.04 -16.43 -17.56
N PRO A 160 0.53 -15.81 -16.49
CA PRO A 160 -0.25 -15.05 -15.50
C PRO A 160 -0.99 -13.85 -16.07
N TRP A 161 -0.57 -13.32 -17.20
CA TRP A 161 -1.22 -12.19 -17.90
C TRP A 161 -2.35 -12.58 -18.86
N ILE A 162 -2.80 -13.83 -18.81
CA ILE A 162 -3.95 -14.34 -19.60
C ILE A 162 -5.01 -14.86 -18.63
N PRO A 163 -6.31 -14.56 -18.88
CA PRO A 163 -7.38 -15.10 -18.04
C PRO A 163 -7.36 -16.62 -17.98
N THR A 164 -7.35 -17.17 -16.79
CA THR A 164 -7.26 -18.62 -16.57
C THR A 164 -8.62 -19.16 -16.14
N LYS A 165 -9.14 -20.15 -16.87
CA LYS A 165 -10.34 -20.89 -16.44
C LYS A 165 -9.93 -21.90 -15.38
N PHE A 166 -10.68 -21.90 -14.27
CA PHE A 166 -10.47 -22.82 -13.17
C PHE A 166 -11.70 -23.74 -13.04
N ASP A 167 -11.44 -25.03 -12.96
CA ASP A 167 -12.41 -26.07 -12.59
C ASP A 167 -11.72 -27.04 -11.64
N GLU A 168 -12.41 -27.40 -10.55
CA GLU A 168 -11.90 -28.31 -9.52
C GLU A 168 -11.96 -29.77 -9.96
#